data_550a439986f1504f04738bd9ce20696f
#
_entry.id   550a439986f1504f04738bd9ce20696f
#
_cell.length_a   1.000
_cell.length_b   1.000
_cell.length_c   1.000
_cell.angle_alpha   90.00
_cell.angle_beta   90.00
_cell.angle_gamma   90.00
#
_symmetry.space_group_name_H-M   'P 1'
#
loop_
_entity.id
_entity.type
_entity.pdbx_description
1 polymer ?
#
loop_
_entity_poly.entity_id
_entity_poly.type
_entity_poly.pdbx_seq_one_letter_code
_entity_poly.pdbx_strand_id
1 'polypeptide(L)'
;MKIADLPSSMTDWSTVPSSEHPGESGRATVRSRQFGEIQLRMVEYSASYIGDHWCHKGHLTFVVSGQMVIEHEDGRSLTIPAGTSYHVADDDGRPHRARSERGATVFIVD
;
A
#
# COMPACT_ATOMS: atom_id res chain seq x y z
N MET A 1 -11.17 9.44 14.94
CA MET A 1 -9.92 9.76 14.25
C MET A 1 -9.76 11.26 14.15
N LYS A 2 -8.61 11.78 14.53
CA LYS A 2 -8.30 13.20 14.39
C LYS A 2 -7.49 13.39 13.12
N ILE A 3 -7.98 14.21 12.21
CA ILE A 3 -7.31 14.53 10.96
C ILE A 3 -7.15 16.05 10.89
N ALA A 4 -5.89 16.50 10.91
CA ALA A 4 -5.54 17.90 10.69
C ALA A 4 -4.99 18.06 9.27
N ASP A 5 -5.08 19.28 8.74
CA ASP A 5 -4.43 19.67 7.49
C ASP A 5 -4.91 18.91 6.23
N LEU A 6 -6.06 18.29 6.30
CA LEU A 6 -6.65 17.57 5.16
C LEU A 6 -7.77 18.44 4.59
N PRO A 7 -7.55 19.10 3.43
CA PRO A 7 -8.55 19.99 2.86
C PRO A 7 -9.76 19.21 2.32
N SER A 8 -10.91 19.87 2.27
CA SER A 8 -12.07 19.31 1.59
C SER A 8 -11.84 19.40 0.09
N SER A 9 -11.42 18.30 -0.51
CA SER A 9 -11.05 18.26 -1.92
C SER A 9 -11.15 16.83 -2.47
N MET A 10 -11.01 16.70 -3.76
CA MET A 10 -10.97 15.42 -4.44
C MET A 10 -9.60 15.20 -5.05
N THR A 11 -9.21 13.95 -5.16
CA THR A 11 -8.03 13.56 -5.92
C THR A 11 -8.46 12.67 -7.07
N ASP A 12 -8.26 13.13 -8.28
CA ASP A 12 -8.36 12.30 -9.48
C ASP A 12 -7.00 11.66 -9.71
N TRP A 13 -6.88 10.41 -9.38
CA TRP A 13 -5.60 9.70 -9.43
C TRP A 13 -5.02 9.60 -10.83
N SER A 14 -5.86 9.68 -11.88
CA SER A 14 -5.37 9.67 -13.25
C SER A 14 -4.54 10.91 -13.58
N THR A 15 -4.72 12.01 -12.83
CA THR A 15 -3.98 13.26 -13.03
C THR A 15 -2.73 13.38 -12.15
N VAL A 16 -2.55 12.49 -11.20
CA VAL A 16 -1.40 12.51 -10.29
C VAL A 16 -0.22 11.81 -10.95
N PRO A 17 0.94 12.45 -11.05
CA PRO A 17 2.13 11.81 -11.63
C PRO A 17 2.50 10.54 -10.86
N SER A 18 2.96 9.53 -11.58
CA SER A 18 3.39 8.28 -10.98
C SER A 18 4.91 8.20 -10.90
N SER A 19 5.39 7.42 -9.94
CA SER A 19 6.79 7.00 -9.87
C SER A 19 6.84 5.48 -9.79
N GLU A 20 7.89 4.88 -10.33
CA GLU A 20 8.06 3.43 -10.30
C GLU A 20 9.12 3.05 -9.28
N HIS A 21 8.82 2.03 -8.51
CA HIS A 21 9.71 1.50 -7.49
C HIS A 21 9.89 0.00 -7.71
N PRO A 22 11.08 -0.46 -8.08
CA PRO A 22 11.31 -1.89 -8.25
C PRO A 22 11.21 -2.60 -6.90
N GLY A 23 10.59 -3.79 -6.90
CA GLY A 23 10.62 -4.67 -5.76
C GLY A 23 11.82 -5.62 -5.86
N GLU A 24 11.88 -6.57 -4.97
CA GLU A 24 12.77 -7.71 -5.10
C GLU A 24 12.43 -8.47 -6.39
N SER A 25 11.15 -8.48 -6.75
CA SER A 25 10.61 -8.94 -8.02
C SER A 25 9.49 -7.99 -8.40
N GLY A 26 9.30 -7.75 -9.70
CA GLY A 26 8.26 -6.85 -10.18
C GLY A 26 8.48 -5.41 -9.76
N ARG A 27 7.43 -4.60 -9.84
CA ARG A 27 7.49 -3.17 -9.50
C ARG A 27 6.17 -2.68 -8.97
N ALA A 28 6.25 -1.59 -8.20
CA ALA A 28 5.10 -0.81 -7.75
C ALA A 28 5.09 0.52 -8.49
N THR A 29 3.95 0.88 -9.06
CA THR A 29 3.71 2.19 -9.65
C THR A 29 2.89 3.00 -8.64
N VAL A 30 3.47 4.08 -8.13
CA VAL A 30 2.92 4.82 -7.00
C VAL A 30 2.51 6.21 -7.41
N ARG A 31 1.29 6.58 -7.08
CA ARG A 31 0.79 7.95 -7.12
C ARG A 31 0.48 8.36 -5.70
N SER A 32 0.98 9.51 -5.27
CA SER A 32 0.83 9.92 -3.88
C SER A 32 0.49 11.39 -3.73
N ARG A 33 -0.22 11.71 -2.64
CA ARG A 33 -0.48 13.06 -2.18
C ARG A 33 -0.22 13.14 -0.69
N GLN A 34 0.50 14.19 -0.30
CA GLN A 34 0.84 14.43 1.10
C GLN A 34 0.00 15.60 1.63
N PHE A 35 -0.63 15.40 2.79
CA PHE A 35 -1.39 16.42 3.48
C PHE A 35 -0.95 16.41 4.95
N GLY A 36 -0.08 17.38 5.32
CA GLY A 36 0.50 17.35 6.65
C GLY A 36 1.27 16.03 6.86
N GLU A 37 0.91 15.29 7.88
CA GLU A 37 1.55 14.00 8.18
C GLU A 37 0.86 12.81 7.51
N ILE A 38 -0.25 13.05 6.81
CA ILE A 38 -1.00 11.98 6.14
C ILE A 38 -0.58 11.88 4.69
N GLN A 39 -0.27 10.68 4.26
CA GLN A 39 -0.01 10.37 2.87
C GLN A 39 -1.12 9.48 2.33
N LEU A 40 -1.70 9.89 1.21
CA LEU A 40 -2.63 9.08 0.44
C LEU A 40 -1.91 8.54 -0.78
N ARG A 41 -2.03 7.25 -1.03
CA ARG A 41 -1.36 6.62 -2.18
C ARG A 41 -2.32 5.71 -2.93
N MET A 42 -2.22 5.75 -4.25
CA MET A 42 -2.79 4.74 -5.12
C MET A 42 -1.64 3.98 -5.74
N VAL A 43 -1.56 2.69 -5.50
CA VAL A 43 -0.42 1.86 -5.89
C VAL A 43 -0.89 0.72 -6.77
N GLU A 44 -0.18 0.52 -7.88
CA GLU A 44 -0.38 -0.61 -8.77
C GLU A 44 0.83 -1.52 -8.65
N TYR A 45 0.61 -2.73 -8.18
CA TYR A 45 1.64 -3.76 -8.16
C TYR A 45 1.57 -4.56 -9.45
N SER A 46 2.71 -4.78 -10.09
CA SER A 46 2.79 -5.66 -11.25
C SER A 46 2.64 -7.12 -10.84
N ALA A 47 2.42 -7.98 -11.82
CA ALA A 47 2.47 -9.43 -11.58
C ALA A 47 3.83 -9.82 -11.00
N SER A 48 3.84 -10.81 -10.12
CA SER A 48 5.03 -11.31 -9.44
C SER A 48 5.77 -10.27 -8.61
N TYR A 49 5.05 -9.27 -8.11
CA TYR A 49 5.64 -8.25 -7.23
C TYR A 49 5.99 -8.84 -5.87
N ILE A 50 7.17 -8.51 -5.38
CA ILE A 50 7.62 -8.79 -4.01
C ILE A 50 8.31 -7.53 -3.51
N GLY A 51 7.86 -6.98 -2.38
CA GLY A 51 8.48 -5.81 -1.76
C GLY A 51 9.95 -6.04 -1.45
N ASP A 52 10.78 -5.01 -1.61
CA ASP A 52 12.23 -5.11 -1.49
C ASP A 52 12.75 -4.93 -0.07
N HIS A 53 11.87 -4.62 0.88
CA HIS A 53 12.26 -4.44 2.29
C HIS A 53 11.08 -4.75 3.20
N TRP A 54 11.40 -5.03 4.46
CA TRP A 54 10.41 -5.20 5.52
C TRP A 54 10.03 -3.83 6.08
N CYS A 55 8.73 -3.57 6.11
CA CYS A 55 8.18 -2.28 6.51
C CYS A 55 7.73 -2.29 7.97
N HIS A 56 8.09 -1.24 8.70
CA HIS A 56 7.66 -1.03 10.09
C HIS A 56 6.57 0.05 10.22
N LYS A 57 6.16 0.66 9.12
CA LYS A 57 5.14 1.71 9.14
C LYS A 57 3.74 1.13 9.26
N GLY A 58 2.91 1.82 10.02
CA GLY A 58 1.48 1.57 10.04
C GLY A 58 0.79 2.14 8.82
N HIS A 59 -0.26 1.47 8.37
CA HIS A 59 -1.13 1.97 7.31
C HIS A 59 -2.49 1.29 7.30
N LEU A 60 -3.42 1.97 6.62
CA LEU A 60 -4.69 1.37 6.22
C LEU A 60 -4.60 1.11 4.72
N THR A 61 -4.94 -0.07 4.30
CA THR A 61 -4.87 -0.47 2.89
C THR A 61 -6.19 -1.08 2.47
N PHE A 62 -6.69 -0.66 1.32
CA PHE A 62 -7.88 -1.25 0.69
C PHE A 62 -7.50 -1.75 -0.69
N VAL A 63 -7.79 -3.01 -0.97
CA VAL A 63 -7.52 -3.62 -2.27
C VAL A 63 -8.68 -3.29 -3.22
N VAL A 64 -8.40 -2.45 -4.22
CA VAL A 64 -9.38 -2.01 -5.21
C VAL A 64 -9.64 -3.10 -6.24
N SER A 65 -8.57 -3.71 -6.73
CA SER A 65 -8.65 -4.79 -7.71
C SER A 65 -7.49 -5.75 -7.56
N GLY A 66 -7.65 -6.95 -8.08
CA GLY A 66 -6.64 -7.98 -7.95
C GLY A 66 -6.59 -8.56 -6.54
N GLN A 67 -5.43 -8.97 -6.12
CA GLN A 67 -5.22 -9.59 -4.81
C GLN A 67 -3.79 -9.34 -4.37
N MET A 68 -3.62 -8.98 -3.09
CA MET A 68 -2.28 -8.90 -2.53
C MET A 68 -2.15 -9.85 -1.34
N VAL A 69 -0.91 -10.17 -1.01
CA VAL A 69 -0.57 -10.92 0.18
C VAL A 69 0.34 -10.05 1.03
N ILE A 70 0.04 -9.95 2.31
CA ILE A 70 0.93 -9.35 3.30
C ILE A 70 1.68 -10.47 3.99
N GLU A 71 3.00 -10.45 3.87
CA GLU A 71 3.88 -11.37 4.58
C GLU A 71 4.42 -10.68 5.81
N HIS A 72 4.42 -11.37 6.93
CA HIS A 72 5.14 -10.94 8.14
C HIS A 72 6.48 -11.67 8.22
N GLU A 73 7.47 -10.99 8.79
CA GLU A 73 8.82 -11.57 8.92
C GLU A 73 8.84 -12.85 9.76
N ASP A 74 7.86 -13.03 10.63
CA ASP A 74 7.70 -14.24 11.44
C ASP A 74 7.14 -15.44 10.67
N GLY A 75 6.90 -15.30 9.37
CA GLY A 75 6.42 -16.36 8.49
C GLY A 75 4.92 -16.40 8.29
N ARG A 76 4.15 -15.57 8.99
CA ARG A 76 2.70 -15.50 8.77
C ARG A 76 2.40 -14.72 7.50
N SER A 77 1.31 -15.05 6.85
CA SER A 77 0.83 -14.29 5.70
C SER A 77 -0.68 -14.15 5.72
N LEU A 78 -1.17 -13.05 5.16
CA LEU A 78 -2.58 -12.75 5.00
C LEU A 78 -2.86 -12.50 3.53
N THR A 79 -3.83 -13.21 2.99
CA THR A 79 -4.30 -13.01 1.62
C THR A 79 -5.44 -12.00 1.63
N ILE A 80 -5.30 -10.92 0.88
CA ILE A 80 -6.24 -9.81 0.89
C ILE A 80 -6.79 -9.63 -0.53
N PRO A 81 -8.00 -10.17 -0.80
CA PRO A 81 -8.63 -10.03 -2.11
C PRO A 81 -9.24 -8.65 -2.29
N ALA A 82 -9.63 -8.34 -3.52
CA ALA A 82 -10.35 -7.12 -3.84
C ALA A 82 -11.57 -6.92 -2.94
N GLY A 83 -11.81 -5.68 -2.53
CA GLY A 83 -12.91 -5.34 -1.62
C GLY A 83 -12.59 -5.55 -0.14
N THR A 84 -11.37 -5.89 0.19
CA THR A 84 -10.93 -6.21 1.55
C THR A 84 -9.87 -5.22 2.01
N SER A 85 -9.89 -4.89 3.29
CA SER A 85 -8.93 -3.97 3.91
C SER A 85 -7.94 -4.71 4.79
N TYR A 86 -6.73 -4.16 4.87
CA TYR A 86 -5.70 -4.55 5.83
C TYR A 86 -5.28 -3.31 6.61
N HIS A 87 -4.99 -3.48 7.89
CA HIS A 87 -4.49 -2.38 8.72
C HIS A 87 -3.43 -2.89 9.69
N VAL A 88 -2.47 -2.04 9.99
CA VAL A 88 -1.37 -2.35 10.91
C VAL A 88 -0.90 -1.04 11.55
N ALA A 89 -0.57 -1.08 12.83
CA ALA A 89 0.00 0.06 13.54
C ALA A 89 1.49 0.23 13.23
N ASP A 90 2.00 1.43 13.50
CA ASP A 90 3.45 1.66 13.49
C ASP A 90 4.12 0.76 14.51
N ASP A 91 5.26 0.19 14.14
CA ASP A 91 6.12 -0.57 15.04
C ASP A 91 5.38 -1.61 15.89
N ASP A 92 4.47 -2.36 15.26
CA ASP A 92 3.73 -3.40 15.98
C ASP A 92 4.59 -4.62 16.37
N GLY A 93 5.90 -4.53 16.12
CA GLY A 93 6.86 -5.60 16.41
C GLY A 93 6.90 -6.70 15.34
N ARG A 94 6.17 -6.54 14.26
CA ARG A 94 6.02 -7.56 13.20
C ARG A 94 6.15 -6.94 11.83
N PRO A 95 7.40 -6.70 11.37
CA PRO A 95 7.61 -6.13 10.05
C PRO A 95 6.87 -6.91 8.97
N HIS A 96 6.40 -6.20 7.98
CA HIS A 96 5.61 -6.78 6.91
C HIS A 96 6.09 -6.28 5.55
N ARG A 97 5.73 -7.02 4.51
CA ARG A 97 5.89 -6.58 3.13
C ARG A 97 4.74 -7.09 2.27
N ALA A 98 4.47 -6.36 1.19
CA ALA A 98 3.45 -6.76 0.24
C ALA A 98 4.05 -7.61 -0.88
N ARG A 99 3.26 -8.57 -1.36
CA ARG A 99 3.52 -9.23 -2.63
C ARG A 99 2.21 -9.46 -3.38
N SER A 100 2.29 -9.63 -4.68
CA SER A 100 1.12 -9.93 -5.49
C SER A 100 1.53 -10.82 -6.65
N GLU A 101 0.93 -11.99 -6.76
CA GLU A 101 1.28 -12.93 -7.82
C GLU A 101 0.81 -12.44 -9.19
N ARG A 102 -0.42 -11.93 -9.27
CA ARG A 102 -1.05 -11.52 -10.53
C ARG A 102 -1.18 -10.02 -10.69
N GLY A 103 -0.76 -9.26 -9.72
CA GLY A 103 -0.92 -7.82 -9.68
C GLY A 103 -2.14 -7.39 -8.87
N ALA A 104 -2.11 -6.15 -8.43
CA ALA A 104 -3.19 -5.57 -7.64
C ALA A 104 -3.15 -4.05 -7.72
N THR A 105 -4.31 -3.43 -7.54
CA THR A 105 -4.41 -1.99 -7.31
C THR A 105 -4.90 -1.80 -5.89
N VAL A 106 -4.17 -1.00 -5.12
CA VAL A 106 -4.46 -0.77 -3.71
C VAL A 106 -4.47 0.73 -3.38
N PHE A 107 -5.34 1.10 -2.46
CA PHE A 107 -5.37 2.44 -1.88
C PHE A 107 -4.81 2.37 -0.47
N ILE A 108 -3.84 3.24 -0.17
CA ILE A 108 -3.11 3.21 1.10
C ILE A 108 -3.19 4.58 1.76
N VAL A 109 -3.44 4.59 3.06
CA VAL A 109 -3.38 5.77 3.92
C VAL A 109 -2.32 5.52 4.99
N ASP A 110 -1.35 6.40 5.06
CA ASP A 110 -0.31 6.33 6.11
C ASP A 110 0.29 7.68 6.48
#